data_32a154446f1a81807256bba8265934e6
#
_entry.id   32a154446f1a81807256bba8265934e6
#
_cell.length_a   1.000
_cell.length_b   1.000
_cell.length_c   1.000
_cell.angle_alpha   90.00
_cell.angle_beta   90.00
_cell.angle_gamma   90.00
#
_symmetry.space_group_name_H-M   'P 1'
#
loop_
_entity.id
_entity.type
_entity.pdbx_description
1 polymer ?
#
loop_
_entity_poly.entity_id
_entity_poly.type
_entity_poly.pdbx_seq_one_letter_code
_entity_poly.pdbx_strand_id
1 'polypeptide(L)'
;RGGGGRAPPSTRHYPDLAQAVFESLRDRLGPDAALNVRAVRECVGQWLTHWSPETEADSLRRCLLLLAHDAEVVIDLHCDAQAVMHLYTEEPCWPVLEPLARLLGCRAVLLARQSGGNPFDECLSGVWWQLAALLRSAGSTHPLPQGCASSTVELRGETDVDHANARRDADALLAYLSHTGLLRAARPELPGLPCAPTPLAGSETLRAPMAGLVVFLVEPGTGLRAGDPVAEIIDPTPAAGSSVHTVRAGVDGVFYARVRERYVRAGGELGKVAGSQAFRTGDLLGA
;
A
#
# COMPACT_ATOMS: atom_id res chain seq x y z
N ARG A 1 -11.14 16.72 21.31
CA ARG A 1 -11.39 15.39 20.70
C ARG A 1 -10.44 15.30 19.52
N GLY A 2 -9.23 14.79 19.76
CA GLY A 2 -8.20 14.57 18.73
C GLY A 2 -8.39 13.19 18.15
N GLY A 3 -8.84 13.09 16.89
CA GLY A 3 -8.80 11.88 16.13
C GLY A 3 -7.34 11.62 15.74
N GLY A 4 -6.70 10.59 16.28
CA GLY A 4 -5.57 9.97 15.62
C GLY A 4 -6.07 9.46 14.28
N GLY A 5 -5.35 9.76 13.20
CA GLY A 5 -5.73 9.41 11.84
C GLY A 5 -5.76 7.90 11.64
N ARG A 6 -6.85 7.27 12.04
CA ARG A 6 -7.20 5.96 11.49
C ARG A 6 -7.61 6.23 10.04
N ALA A 7 -7.00 5.50 9.11
CA ALA A 7 -7.54 5.43 7.75
C ALA A 7 -9.06 5.23 7.83
N PRO A 8 -9.84 5.92 6.99
CA PRO A 8 -11.28 5.78 7.02
C PRO A 8 -11.67 4.30 6.91
N PRO A 9 -12.71 3.85 7.63
CA PRO A 9 -13.12 2.43 7.63
C PRO A 9 -13.44 1.87 6.24
N SER A 10 -13.55 2.72 5.23
CA SER A 10 -13.77 2.36 3.83
C SER A 10 -12.54 1.80 3.11
N THR A 11 -11.31 2.01 3.60
CA THR A 11 -10.07 1.61 2.91
C THR A 11 -9.57 0.21 3.28
N ARG A 12 -10.15 -0.44 4.29
CA ARG A 12 -9.73 -1.76 4.82
C ARG A 12 -10.93 -2.68 5.04
N HIS A 13 -10.62 -3.94 5.33
CA HIS A 13 -11.61 -4.98 5.62
C HIS A 13 -12.56 -5.27 4.47
N TYR A 14 -12.00 -5.30 3.26
CA TYR A 14 -12.70 -5.82 2.10
C TYR A 14 -12.96 -7.32 2.26
N PRO A 15 -13.97 -7.90 1.57
CA PRO A 15 -14.27 -9.32 1.66
C PRO A 15 -13.13 -10.19 1.16
N ASP A 16 -13.01 -11.41 1.69
CA ASP A 16 -12.13 -12.44 1.13
C ASP A 16 -12.78 -13.02 -0.13
N LEU A 17 -12.45 -12.43 -1.29
CA LEU A 17 -13.02 -12.83 -2.58
C LEU A 17 -12.56 -14.23 -2.98
N ALA A 18 -11.34 -14.67 -2.61
CA ALA A 18 -10.86 -16.00 -2.95
C ALA A 18 -11.72 -17.08 -2.28
N GLN A 19 -11.97 -16.92 -0.99
CA GLN A 19 -12.83 -17.84 -0.24
C GLN A 19 -14.28 -17.76 -0.72
N ALA A 20 -14.77 -16.56 -1.05
CA ALA A 20 -16.15 -16.32 -1.48
C ALA A 20 -16.50 -17.03 -2.80
N VAL A 21 -15.54 -17.15 -3.74
CA VAL A 21 -15.80 -17.77 -5.05
C VAL A 21 -15.22 -19.16 -5.23
N PHE A 22 -14.46 -19.69 -4.26
CA PHE A 22 -13.74 -20.94 -4.35
C PHE A 22 -14.65 -22.12 -4.75
N GLU A 23 -15.75 -22.36 -4.04
CA GLU A 23 -16.66 -23.46 -4.32
C GLU A 23 -17.31 -23.35 -5.71
N SER A 24 -17.61 -22.13 -6.16
CA SER A 24 -18.21 -21.89 -7.48
C SER A 24 -17.24 -22.13 -8.64
N LEU A 25 -15.92 -22.11 -8.36
CA LEU A 25 -14.86 -22.24 -9.37
C LEU A 25 -14.20 -23.61 -9.38
N ARG A 26 -14.32 -24.37 -8.32
CA ARG A 26 -13.61 -25.63 -8.10
C ARG A 26 -13.69 -26.60 -9.31
N ASP A 27 -14.86 -26.72 -9.91
CA ASP A 27 -15.14 -27.66 -11.02
C ASP A 27 -15.31 -26.94 -12.38
N ARG A 28 -15.04 -25.62 -12.45
CA ARG A 28 -15.24 -24.80 -13.66
C ARG A 28 -13.94 -24.50 -14.40
N LEU A 29 -12.79 -24.75 -13.78
CA LEU A 29 -11.49 -24.44 -14.38
C LEU A 29 -11.04 -25.58 -15.29
N GLY A 30 -10.28 -25.22 -16.34
CA GLY A 30 -9.75 -26.13 -17.35
C GLY A 30 -8.28 -25.86 -17.67
N PRO A 31 -7.74 -26.48 -18.72
CA PRO A 31 -6.33 -26.34 -19.09
C PRO A 31 -5.99 -24.96 -19.67
N ASP A 32 -6.97 -24.15 -20.09
CA ASP A 32 -6.76 -22.82 -20.69
C ASP A 32 -6.72 -21.73 -19.62
N ALA A 33 -5.56 -21.14 -19.42
CA ALA A 33 -5.33 -20.09 -18.43
C ALA A 33 -6.18 -18.83 -18.68
N ALA A 34 -6.41 -18.44 -19.93
CA ALA A 34 -7.19 -17.24 -20.25
C ALA A 34 -8.69 -17.45 -19.98
N LEU A 35 -9.20 -18.64 -20.23
CA LEU A 35 -10.57 -19.03 -19.86
C LEU A 35 -10.73 -19.06 -18.34
N ASN A 36 -9.74 -19.55 -17.62
CA ASN A 36 -9.75 -19.57 -16.16
C ASN A 36 -9.78 -18.17 -15.56
N VAL A 37 -9.00 -17.23 -16.10
CA VAL A 37 -9.05 -15.81 -15.68
C VAL A 37 -10.45 -15.22 -15.90
N ARG A 38 -11.07 -15.48 -17.05
CA ARG A 38 -12.45 -15.02 -17.31
C ARG A 38 -13.45 -15.63 -16.33
N ALA A 39 -13.36 -16.93 -16.07
CA ALA A 39 -14.26 -17.60 -15.13
C ALA A 39 -14.16 -17.02 -13.71
N VAL A 40 -12.94 -16.67 -13.24
CA VAL A 40 -12.76 -16.00 -11.95
C VAL A 40 -13.42 -14.63 -11.95
N ARG A 41 -13.16 -13.78 -12.95
CA ARG A 41 -13.78 -12.44 -13.05
C ARG A 41 -15.31 -12.52 -13.07
N GLU A 42 -15.88 -13.44 -13.83
CA GLU A 42 -17.33 -13.68 -13.88
C GLU A 42 -17.88 -14.08 -12.51
N CYS A 43 -17.24 -15.04 -11.83
CA CYS A 43 -17.68 -15.50 -10.51
C CYS A 43 -17.58 -14.38 -9.46
N VAL A 44 -16.49 -13.61 -9.45
CA VAL A 44 -16.35 -12.46 -8.56
C VAL A 44 -17.41 -11.41 -8.85
N GLY A 45 -17.64 -11.05 -10.11
CA GLY A 45 -18.69 -10.10 -10.50
C GLY A 45 -20.08 -10.57 -10.10
N GLN A 46 -20.40 -11.85 -10.29
CA GLN A 46 -21.67 -12.45 -9.85
C GLN A 46 -21.81 -12.39 -8.33
N TRP A 47 -20.77 -12.77 -7.59
CA TRP A 47 -20.78 -12.71 -6.14
C TRP A 47 -20.99 -11.27 -5.64
N LEU A 48 -20.26 -10.30 -6.16
CA LEU A 48 -20.40 -8.89 -5.83
C LEU A 48 -21.81 -8.35 -6.12
N THR A 49 -22.42 -8.80 -7.21
CA THR A 49 -23.78 -8.41 -7.58
C THR A 49 -24.82 -8.88 -6.57
N HIS A 50 -24.63 -10.08 -6.01
CA HIS A 50 -25.50 -10.69 -5.02
C HIS A 50 -25.15 -10.34 -3.56
N TRP A 51 -23.97 -9.79 -3.33
CA TRP A 51 -23.59 -9.36 -1.98
C TRP A 51 -24.48 -8.22 -1.49
N SER A 52 -25.17 -8.46 -0.37
CA SER A 52 -26.04 -7.47 0.29
C SER A 52 -25.23 -6.72 1.36
N PRO A 53 -24.87 -5.45 1.14
CA PRO A 53 -24.15 -4.65 2.13
C PRO A 53 -24.98 -4.42 3.37
N GLU A 54 -24.37 -4.54 4.55
CA GLU A 54 -25.03 -4.27 5.84
C GLU A 54 -24.80 -2.84 6.34
N THR A 55 -23.73 -2.20 5.85
CA THR A 55 -23.34 -0.84 6.25
C THR A 55 -23.12 0.05 5.03
N GLU A 56 -23.08 1.37 5.22
CA GLU A 56 -22.69 2.33 4.19
C GLU A 56 -21.27 2.08 3.68
N ALA A 57 -20.36 1.69 4.59
CA ALA A 57 -18.98 1.33 4.24
C ALA A 57 -18.94 0.09 3.33
N ASP A 58 -19.75 -0.94 3.59
CA ASP A 58 -19.84 -2.12 2.73
C ASP A 58 -20.46 -1.78 1.38
N SER A 59 -21.44 -0.88 1.36
CA SER A 59 -22.03 -0.38 0.13
C SER A 59 -20.98 0.31 -0.76
N LEU A 60 -20.13 1.16 -0.17
CA LEU A 60 -19.02 1.79 -0.87
C LEU A 60 -17.99 0.76 -1.35
N ARG A 61 -17.57 -0.18 -0.50
CA ARG A 61 -16.63 -1.26 -0.87
C ARG A 61 -17.17 -2.06 -2.06
N ARG A 62 -18.46 -2.44 -2.02
CA ARG A 62 -19.12 -3.14 -3.12
C ARG A 62 -19.09 -2.34 -4.43
N CYS A 63 -19.38 -1.05 -4.38
CA CYS A 63 -19.33 -0.17 -5.55
C CYS A 63 -17.91 -0.13 -6.14
N LEU A 64 -16.88 0.07 -5.31
CA LEU A 64 -15.48 0.12 -5.75
C LEU A 64 -15.03 -1.22 -6.36
N LEU A 65 -15.38 -2.33 -5.73
CA LEU A 65 -15.05 -3.66 -6.24
C LEU A 65 -15.77 -3.95 -7.58
N LEU A 66 -17.04 -3.57 -7.73
CA LEU A 66 -17.76 -3.73 -9.01
C LEU A 66 -17.12 -2.94 -10.15
N LEU A 67 -16.49 -1.80 -9.87
CA LEU A 67 -15.78 -0.98 -10.86
C LEU A 67 -14.41 -1.56 -11.24
N ALA A 68 -13.80 -2.39 -10.36
CA ALA A 68 -12.38 -2.77 -10.51
C ALA A 68 -12.13 -4.28 -10.65
N HIS A 69 -13.11 -5.16 -10.35
CA HIS A 69 -12.90 -6.62 -10.23
C HIS A 69 -12.41 -7.31 -11.50
N ASP A 70 -12.65 -6.75 -12.66
CA ASP A 70 -12.26 -7.30 -13.97
C ASP A 70 -11.05 -6.59 -14.60
N ALA A 71 -10.49 -5.58 -13.91
CA ALA A 71 -9.31 -4.87 -14.37
C ALA A 71 -8.04 -5.74 -14.31
N GLU A 72 -7.11 -5.53 -15.26
CA GLU A 72 -5.79 -6.16 -15.26
C GLU A 72 -4.81 -5.43 -14.35
N VAL A 73 -4.99 -4.12 -14.21
CA VAL A 73 -4.17 -3.26 -13.34
C VAL A 73 -5.09 -2.31 -12.58
N VAL A 74 -4.87 -2.19 -11.28
CA VAL A 74 -5.54 -1.23 -10.41
C VAL A 74 -4.49 -0.41 -9.68
N ILE A 75 -4.60 0.92 -9.79
CA ILE A 75 -3.71 1.87 -9.11
C ILE A 75 -4.60 2.72 -8.20
N ASP A 76 -4.56 2.46 -6.91
CA ASP A 76 -5.28 3.23 -5.91
C ASP A 76 -4.43 4.44 -5.49
N LEU A 77 -4.90 5.64 -5.82
CA LEU A 77 -4.16 6.88 -5.61
C LEU A 77 -4.50 7.51 -4.27
N HIS A 78 -3.51 7.59 -3.43
CA HIS A 78 -3.56 8.16 -2.09
C HIS A 78 -2.56 9.31 -1.92
N CYS A 79 -2.55 9.92 -0.74
CA CYS A 79 -1.47 10.75 -0.22
C CYS A 79 -1.34 10.51 1.28
N ASP A 80 -0.11 10.54 1.80
CA ASP A 80 0.16 10.51 3.24
C ASP A 80 0.21 11.96 3.79
N ALA A 81 0.36 12.14 5.09
CA ALA A 81 0.40 13.48 5.71
C ALA A 81 1.58 14.32 5.19
N GLN A 82 2.80 13.86 5.34
CA GLN A 82 4.03 14.40 4.74
C GLN A 82 4.93 13.23 4.35
N ALA A 83 5.17 13.01 3.05
CA ALA A 83 5.89 11.84 2.59
C ALA A 83 6.61 12.08 1.26
N VAL A 84 7.51 11.18 0.92
CA VAL A 84 8.00 11.02 -0.45
C VAL A 84 6.99 10.22 -1.28
N MET A 85 7.15 10.24 -2.61
CA MET A 85 6.45 9.30 -3.49
C MET A 85 6.81 7.88 -3.07
N HIS A 86 5.81 7.07 -2.72
CA HIS A 86 6.02 5.68 -2.34
C HIS A 86 4.84 4.78 -2.74
N LEU A 87 5.07 3.47 -2.73
CA LEU A 87 4.14 2.49 -3.26
C LEU A 87 4.07 1.27 -2.36
N TYR A 88 2.86 0.77 -2.13
CA TYR A 88 2.58 -0.51 -1.51
C TYR A 88 2.01 -1.47 -2.55
N THR A 89 2.48 -2.71 -2.55
CA THR A 89 1.88 -3.76 -3.40
C THR A 89 2.20 -5.16 -2.86
N GLU A 90 1.48 -6.15 -3.37
CA GLU A 90 1.79 -7.55 -3.08
C GLU A 90 3.01 -8.04 -3.88
N GLU A 91 3.80 -8.95 -3.28
CA GLU A 91 4.97 -9.55 -3.93
C GLU A 91 4.67 -10.14 -5.33
N PRO A 92 3.54 -10.87 -5.56
CA PRO A 92 3.21 -11.39 -6.89
C PRO A 92 2.93 -10.31 -7.94
N CYS A 93 2.57 -9.09 -7.53
CA CYS A 93 2.26 -7.97 -8.43
C CYS A 93 3.51 -7.16 -8.81
N TRP A 94 4.59 -7.26 -8.01
CA TRP A 94 5.79 -6.45 -8.19
C TRP A 94 6.37 -6.46 -9.61
N PRO A 95 6.51 -7.60 -10.31
CA PRO A 95 7.08 -7.61 -11.67
C PRO A 95 6.29 -6.76 -12.68
N VAL A 96 4.97 -6.61 -12.48
CA VAL A 96 4.10 -5.78 -13.32
C VAL A 96 4.20 -4.30 -12.91
N LEU A 97 4.36 -4.02 -11.61
CA LEU A 97 4.29 -2.68 -11.04
C LEU A 97 5.67 -2.01 -10.86
N GLU A 98 6.78 -2.75 -11.02
CA GLU A 98 8.12 -2.16 -10.99
C GLU A 98 8.28 -0.99 -12.00
N PRO A 99 7.82 -1.11 -13.27
CA PRO A 99 7.85 0.00 -14.21
C PRO A 99 7.08 1.24 -13.73
N LEU A 100 5.96 1.06 -13.02
CA LEU A 100 5.20 2.16 -12.42
C LEU A 100 6.03 2.88 -11.36
N ALA A 101 6.65 2.13 -10.45
CA ALA A 101 7.50 2.68 -9.40
C ALA A 101 8.69 3.48 -9.96
N ARG A 102 9.30 3.00 -11.05
CA ARG A 102 10.38 3.71 -11.77
C ARG A 102 9.89 5.01 -12.38
N LEU A 103 8.79 4.98 -13.11
CA LEU A 103 8.23 6.15 -13.80
C LEU A 103 7.73 7.22 -12.82
N LEU A 104 7.13 6.83 -11.72
CA LEU A 104 6.72 7.73 -10.64
C LEU A 104 7.91 8.27 -9.82
N GLY A 105 9.08 7.62 -9.90
CA GLY A 105 10.23 7.98 -9.08
C GLY A 105 10.06 7.67 -7.60
N CYS A 106 9.44 6.52 -7.29
CA CYS A 106 9.18 6.11 -5.89
C CYS A 106 10.47 6.00 -5.09
N ARG A 107 10.49 6.63 -3.91
CA ARG A 107 11.62 6.65 -2.98
C ARG A 107 11.54 5.57 -1.90
N ALA A 108 10.37 4.93 -1.76
CA ALA A 108 10.17 3.71 -1.02
C ALA A 108 9.17 2.83 -1.78
N VAL A 109 9.41 1.52 -1.76
CA VAL A 109 8.52 0.49 -2.29
C VAL A 109 8.39 -0.58 -1.22
N LEU A 110 7.18 -0.81 -0.76
CA LEU A 110 6.88 -1.67 0.38
C LEU A 110 6.09 -2.89 -0.11
N LEU A 111 6.72 -4.06 0.01
CA LEU A 111 6.13 -5.32 -0.44
C LEU A 111 5.61 -6.13 0.74
N ALA A 112 4.42 -6.66 0.60
CA ALA A 112 3.87 -7.66 1.50
C ALA A 112 3.13 -8.73 0.70
N ARG A 113 3.03 -9.93 1.23
CA ARG A 113 2.10 -10.91 0.67
C ARG A 113 0.70 -10.72 1.22
N GLN A 114 0.61 -10.29 2.48
CA GLN A 114 -0.60 -9.86 3.17
C GLN A 114 -0.21 -8.82 4.20
N SER A 115 -0.89 -7.69 4.21
CA SER A 115 -0.66 -6.62 5.19
C SER A 115 -1.49 -6.80 6.48
N GLY A 116 -2.51 -7.68 6.46
CA GLY A 116 -3.37 -8.01 7.59
C GLY A 116 -4.73 -7.33 7.61
N GLY A 117 -4.92 -6.24 6.89
CA GLY A 117 -6.19 -5.48 6.88
C GLY A 117 -7.07 -5.71 5.66
N ASN A 118 -6.64 -6.56 4.71
CA ASN A 118 -7.27 -6.76 3.40
C ASN A 118 -7.78 -5.45 2.79
N PRO A 119 -6.87 -4.50 2.46
CA PRO A 119 -7.23 -3.25 1.84
C PRO A 119 -7.70 -3.46 0.39
N PHE A 120 -8.15 -2.40 -0.27
CA PHE A 120 -8.75 -2.46 -1.60
C PHE A 120 -7.84 -3.10 -2.65
N ASP A 121 -6.59 -2.70 -2.69
CA ASP A 121 -5.59 -3.24 -3.60
C ASP A 121 -5.32 -4.74 -3.34
N GLU A 122 -5.09 -5.14 -2.09
CA GLU A 122 -4.88 -6.56 -1.75
C GLU A 122 -6.12 -7.42 -2.01
N CYS A 123 -7.33 -6.90 -1.82
CA CYS A 123 -8.56 -7.62 -2.13
C CYS A 123 -8.64 -7.96 -3.63
N LEU A 124 -8.19 -7.06 -4.51
CA LEU A 124 -8.26 -7.24 -5.96
C LEU A 124 -7.13 -8.11 -6.52
N SER A 125 -5.92 -7.99 -6.00
CA SER A 125 -4.78 -8.80 -6.43
C SER A 125 -4.66 -10.12 -5.68
N GLY A 126 -4.97 -10.12 -4.39
CA GLY A 126 -4.86 -11.29 -3.52
C GLY A 126 -5.78 -12.44 -3.91
N VAL A 127 -6.96 -12.16 -4.47
CA VAL A 127 -7.89 -13.19 -4.93
C VAL A 127 -7.23 -14.21 -5.85
N TRP A 128 -6.31 -13.79 -6.71
CA TRP A 128 -5.69 -14.65 -7.72
C TRP A 128 -4.74 -15.69 -7.12
N TRP A 129 -3.74 -15.27 -6.36
CA TRP A 129 -2.77 -16.18 -5.78
C TRP A 129 -3.35 -17.00 -4.62
N GLN A 130 -4.30 -16.43 -3.85
CA GLN A 130 -4.99 -17.15 -2.76
C GLN A 130 -5.90 -18.22 -3.34
N LEU A 131 -6.71 -17.90 -4.35
CA LEU A 131 -7.56 -18.89 -5.04
C LEU A 131 -6.72 -19.98 -5.69
N ALA A 132 -5.61 -19.63 -6.35
CA ALA A 132 -4.68 -20.60 -6.91
C ALA A 132 -4.10 -21.54 -5.83
N ALA A 133 -3.85 -21.04 -4.61
CA ALA A 133 -3.41 -21.86 -3.50
C ALA A 133 -4.53 -22.80 -2.99
N LEU A 134 -5.74 -22.29 -2.82
CA LEU A 134 -6.92 -23.09 -2.41
C LEU A 134 -7.21 -24.22 -3.41
N LEU A 135 -7.21 -23.90 -4.70
CA LEU A 135 -7.45 -24.88 -5.78
C LEU A 135 -6.38 -25.96 -5.81
N ARG A 136 -5.09 -25.60 -5.68
CA ARG A 136 -3.99 -26.60 -5.58
C ARG A 136 -4.17 -27.51 -4.38
N SER A 137 -4.53 -26.95 -3.22
CA SER A 137 -4.78 -27.73 -1.99
C SER A 137 -5.97 -28.68 -2.15
N ALA A 138 -6.93 -28.34 -3.02
CA ALA A 138 -8.06 -29.18 -3.38
C ALA A 138 -7.74 -30.17 -4.53
N GLY A 139 -6.48 -30.26 -4.98
CA GLY A 139 -6.02 -31.20 -6.00
C GLY A 139 -6.13 -30.70 -7.45
N SER A 140 -6.48 -29.43 -7.68
CA SER A 140 -6.51 -28.87 -9.03
C SER A 140 -5.09 -28.66 -9.58
N THR A 141 -4.89 -29.05 -10.84
CA THR A 141 -3.66 -28.83 -11.62
C THR A 141 -3.83 -27.75 -12.70
N HIS A 142 -5.01 -27.15 -12.77
CA HIS A 142 -5.32 -26.15 -13.79
C HIS A 142 -4.59 -24.83 -13.53
N PRO A 143 -4.05 -24.17 -14.58
CA PRO A 143 -3.31 -22.94 -14.44
C PRO A 143 -4.24 -21.79 -14.06
N LEU A 144 -3.85 -21.02 -13.04
CA LEU A 144 -4.48 -19.76 -12.69
C LEU A 144 -3.38 -18.70 -12.50
N PRO A 145 -3.09 -17.89 -13.53
CA PRO A 145 -2.13 -16.80 -13.43
C PRO A 145 -2.69 -15.62 -12.62
N GLN A 146 -1.80 -14.69 -12.24
CA GLN A 146 -2.19 -13.41 -11.66
C GLN A 146 -2.98 -12.60 -12.69
N GLY A 147 -4.28 -12.43 -12.48
CA GLY A 147 -5.19 -11.76 -13.43
C GLY A 147 -5.40 -10.26 -13.13
N CYS A 148 -4.93 -9.78 -11.98
CA CYS A 148 -4.92 -8.37 -11.63
C CYS A 148 -3.65 -8.05 -10.85
N ALA A 149 -2.93 -6.99 -11.23
CA ALA A 149 -1.89 -6.40 -10.41
C ALA A 149 -2.39 -5.08 -9.83
N SER A 150 -2.39 -4.95 -8.51
CA SER A 150 -2.86 -3.74 -7.85
C SER A 150 -1.85 -3.18 -6.85
N SER A 151 -1.94 -1.87 -6.64
CA SER A 151 -1.09 -1.14 -5.71
C SER A 151 -1.79 0.07 -5.13
N THR A 152 -1.41 0.42 -3.90
CA THR A 152 -1.63 1.76 -3.35
C THR A 152 -0.41 2.62 -3.65
N VAL A 153 -0.61 3.77 -4.29
CA VAL A 153 0.42 4.76 -4.59
C VAL A 153 0.16 6.01 -3.76
N GLU A 154 1.10 6.33 -2.90
CA GLU A 154 1.07 7.57 -2.10
C GLU A 154 1.76 8.69 -2.88
N LEU A 155 0.96 9.61 -3.41
CA LEU A 155 1.41 10.76 -4.19
C LEU A 155 2.01 11.86 -3.30
N ARG A 156 3.00 11.50 -2.48
CA ARG A 156 3.67 12.36 -1.49
C ARG A 156 2.75 12.78 -0.34
N GLY A 157 2.87 14.05 0.11
CA GLY A 157 2.10 14.61 1.21
C GLY A 157 0.80 15.29 0.75
N GLU A 158 -0.19 15.36 1.63
CA GLU A 158 -1.50 15.98 1.37
C GLU A 158 -1.43 17.48 1.01
N THR A 159 -0.30 18.13 1.29
CA THR A 159 -0.05 19.54 0.94
C THR A 159 0.74 19.72 -0.35
N ASP A 160 1.21 18.64 -0.97
CA ASP A 160 2.02 18.68 -2.20
C ASP A 160 1.13 18.82 -3.46
N VAL A 161 0.19 19.77 -3.39
CA VAL A 161 -0.82 20.03 -4.41
C VAL A 161 -0.40 21.22 -5.25
N ASP A 162 0.24 20.96 -6.39
CA ASP A 162 0.61 21.96 -7.37
C ASP A 162 0.55 21.39 -8.80
N HIS A 163 0.50 22.31 -9.79
CA HIS A 163 0.40 21.93 -11.20
C HIS A 163 1.61 21.15 -11.74
N ALA A 164 2.79 21.38 -11.19
CA ALA A 164 4.02 20.71 -11.66
C ALA A 164 4.03 19.24 -11.20
N ASN A 165 3.68 19.00 -9.94
CA ASN A 165 3.50 17.64 -9.39
C ASN A 165 2.37 16.90 -10.13
N ALA A 166 1.18 17.52 -10.25
CA ALA A 166 0.05 16.89 -10.90
C ALA A 166 0.34 16.50 -12.35
N ARG A 167 1.05 17.36 -13.11
CA ARG A 167 1.44 17.05 -14.49
C ARG A 167 2.44 15.92 -14.54
N ARG A 168 3.49 15.95 -13.72
CA ARG A 168 4.51 14.90 -13.65
C ARG A 168 3.91 13.53 -13.33
N ASP A 169 3.01 13.50 -12.35
CA ASP A 169 2.36 12.26 -11.94
C ASP A 169 1.42 11.73 -13.03
N ALA A 170 0.64 12.59 -13.67
CA ALA A 170 -0.20 12.22 -14.80
C ALA A 170 0.63 11.69 -15.97
N ASP A 171 1.73 12.37 -16.32
CA ASP A 171 2.63 11.94 -17.40
C ASP A 171 3.27 10.58 -17.08
N ALA A 172 3.64 10.32 -15.82
CA ALA A 172 4.19 9.04 -15.37
C ALA A 172 3.15 7.90 -15.45
N LEU A 173 1.90 8.17 -15.05
CA LEU A 173 0.80 7.20 -15.18
C LEU A 173 0.50 6.89 -16.65
N LEU A 174 0.42 7.90 -17.51
CA LEU A 174 0.23 7.70 -18.95
C LEU A 174 1.40 6.93 -19.58
N ALA A 175 2.64 7.21 -19.17
CA ALA A 175 3.82 6.48 -19.59
C ALA A 175 3.74 5.01 -19.17
N TYR A 176 3.29 4.73 -17.94
CA TYR A 176 3.08 3.36 -17.47
C TYR A 176 2.01 2.64 -18.30
N LEU A 177 0.87 3.26 -18.58
CA LEU A 177 -0.17 2.67 -19.43
C LEU A 177 0.35 2.39 -20.86
N SER A 178 1.23 3.25 -21.38
CA SER A 178 1.90 3.03 -22.67
C SER A 178 2.92 1.88 -22.60
N HIS A 179 3.66 1.79 -21.48
CA HIS A 179 4.64 0.72 -21.25
C HIS A 179 3.97 -0.66 -21.21
N THR A 180 2.81 -0.78 -20.57
CA THR A 180 2.03 -2.01 -20.49
C THR A 180 1.26 -2.35 -21.76
N GLY A 181 1.16 -1.42 -22.71
CA GLY A 181 0.40 -1.58 -23.96
C GLY A 181 -1.10 -1.30 -23.82
N LEU A 182 -1.56 -0.84 -22.66
CA LEU A 182 -2.95 -0.39 -22.44
C LEU A 182 -3.27 0.89 -23.22
N LEU A 183 -2.28 1.75 -23.41
CA LEU A 183 -2.36 2.87 -24.36
C LEU A 183 -1.56 2.58 -25.62
N ARG A 184 -2.14 2.92 -26.79
CA ARG A 184 -1.46 2.85 -28.08
C ARG A 184 -0.56 4.08 -28.27
N ALA A 185 0.59 4.06 -27.61
CA ALA A 185 1.63 5.07 -27.73
C ALA A 185 3.01 4.43 -27.76
N ALA A 186 4.06 5.21 -28.03
CA ALA A 186 5.41 4.72 -27.97
C ALA A 186 5.76 4.23 -26.56
N ARG A 187 6.35 3.05 -26.47
CA ARG A 187 6.79 2.52 -25.17
C ARG A 187 7.92 3.39 -24.62
N PRO A 188 7.77 3.96 -23.42
CA PRO A 188 8.79 4.83 -22.85
C PRO A 188 10.02 4.02 -22.42
N GLU A 189 11.17 4.67 -22.44
CA GLU A 189 12.36 4.18 -21.75
C GLU A 189 12.13 4.25 -20.24
N LEU A 190 12.45 3.17 -19.52
CA LEU A 190 12.31 3.13 -18.08
C LEU A 190 13.53 3.77 -17.41
N PRO A 191 13.33 4.76 -16.50
CA PRO A 191 14.43 5.28 -15.69
C PRO A 191 14.97 4.19 -14.74
N GLY A 192 16.13 4.43 -14.15
CA GLY A 192 16.68 3.57 -13.11
C GLY A 192 15.70 3.49 -11.92
N LEU A 193 15.65 2.35 -11.23
CA LEU A 193 14.85 2.21 -10.02
C LEU A 193 15.48 3.05 -8.89
N PRO A 194 14.78 4.04 -8.31
CA PRO A 194 15.36 4.95 -7.33
C PRO A 194 15.67 4.31 -5.97
N CYS A 195 15.00 3.20 -5.64
CA CYS A 195 15.17 2.46 -4.39
C CYS A 195 14.95 0.97 -4.61
N ALA A 196 15.63 0.12 -3.84
CA ALA A 196 15.29 -1.29 -3.77
C ALA A 196 13.94 -1.48 -3.04
N PRO A 197 13.08 -2.41 -3.46
CA PRO A 197 11.88 -2.75 -2.71
C PRO A 197 12.25 -3.37 -1.37
N THR A 198 11.49 -3.04 -0.33
CA THR A 198 11.68 -3.53 1.04
C THR A 198 10.42 -4.23 1.54
N PRO A 199 10.54 -5.21 2.45
CA PRO A 199 9.36 -5.83 3.03
C PRO A 199 8.58 -4.81 3.87
N LEU A 200 7.25 -4.76 3.72
CA LEU A 200 6.40 -3.94 4.57
C LEU A 200 6.57 -4.30 6.06
N ALA A 201 6.83 -5.58 6.34
CA ALA A 201 7.18 -6.06 7.68
C ALA A 201 8.50 -5.50 8.24
N GLY A 202 9.32 -4.86 7.40
CA GLY A 202 10.54 -4.14 7.78
C GLY A 202 10.31 -2.64 8.00
N SER A 203 9.12 -2.13 7.73
CA SER A 203 8.79 -0.73 7.99
C SER A 203 8.65 -0.48 9.49
N GLU A 204 9.51 0.40 10.04
CA GLU A 204 9.45 0.86 11.42
C GLU A 204 8.50 2.06 11.54
N THR A 205 7.58 2.00 12.50
CA THR A 205 6.78 3.15 12.93
C THR A 205 7.46 3.80 14.12
N LEU A 206 8.00 5.00 13.94
CA LEU A 206 8.58 5.81 15.01
C LEU A 206 7.47 6.37 15.90
N ARG A 207 7.62 6.23 17.22
CA ARG A 207 6.61 6.67 18.18
C ARG A 207 7.19 7.64 19.21
N ALA A 208 6.34 8.56 19.65
CA ALA A 208 6.65 9.53 20.70
C ALA A 208 6.77 8.82 22.07
N PRO A 209 7.91 8.87 22.76
CA PRO A 209 8.05 8.29 24.11
C PRO A 209 7.34 9.12 25.18
N MET A 210 7.05 10.37 24.89
CA MET A 210 6.36 11.30 25.79
C MET A 210 5.46 12.26 25.00
N ALA A 211 4.57 12.96 25.67
CA ALA A 211 3.83 14.09 25.06
C ALA A 211 4.72 15.32 24.94
N GLY A 212 4.55 16.09 23.86
CA GLY A 212 5.29 17.34 23.68
C GLY A 212 5.24 17.90 22.27
N LEU A 213 6.05 18.90 22.01
CA LEU A 213 6.26 19.50 20.70
C LEU A 213 7.31 18.71 19.93
N VAL A 214 7.00 18.36 18.69
CA VAL A 214 7.89 17.60 17.81
C VAL A 214 8.68 18.55 16.93
N VAL A 215 10.00 18.40 16.96
CA VAL A 215 10.94 19.04 16.03
C VAL A 215 11.60 17.93 15.23
N PHE A 216 11.28 17.84 13.93
CA PHE A 216 11.96 16.88 13.04
C PHE A 216 13.35 17.40 12.70
N LEU A 217 14.35 16.53 12.79
CA LEU A 217 15.75 16.82 12.48
C LEU A 217 16.11 16.42 11.05
N VAL A 218 15.25 15.62 10.41
CA VAL A 218 15.43 15.13 9.04
C VAL A 218 14.14 15.28 8.24
N GLU A 219 14.29 15.36 6.92
CA GLU A 219 13.17 15.43 5.99
C GLU A 219 12.83 14.06 5.42
N PRO A 220 11.55 13.80 5.02
CA PRO A 220 11.20 12.61 4.26
C PRO A 220 12.10 12.45 3.03
N GLY A 221 12.55 11.20 2.79
CA GLY A 221 13.53 10.88 1.75
C GLY A 221 14.97 10.76 2.25
N THR A 222 15.24 11.09 3.51
CA THR A 222 16.57 10.92 4.12
C THR A 222 16.86 9.43 4.36
N GLY A 223 18.04 8.99 3.90
CA GLY A 223 18.58 7.68 4.29
C GLY A 223 19.10 7.72 5.73
N LEU A 224 18.68 6.79 6.55
CA LEU A 224 19.02 6.68 7.96
C LEU A 224 19.76 5.38 8.25
N ARG A 225 20.59 5.39 9.29
CA ARG A 225 21.13 4.22 9.97
C ARG A 225 20.46 4.05 11.32
N ALA A 226 20.39 2.83 11.82
CA ALA A 226 19.95 2.57 13.19
C ALA A 226 20.77 3.41 14.18
N GLY A 227 20.06 4.11 15.07
CA GLY A 227 20.65 5.08 16.00
C GLY A 227 20.66 6.53 15.52
N ASP A 228 20.44 6.84 14.25
CA ASP A 228 20.41 8.22 13.75
C ASP A 228 19.25 9.00 14.37
N PRO A 229 19.46 10.28 14.76
CA PRO A 229 18.41 11.11 15.31
C PRO A 229 17.42 11.52 14.19
N VAL A 230 16.11 11.37 14.48
CA VAL A 230 15.04 11.70 13.52
C VAL A 230 14.21 12.89 13.97
N ALA A 231 13.92 12.95 15.27
CA ALA A 231 13.13 14.04 15.85
C ALA A 231 13.51 14.27 17.31
N GLU A 232 13.18 15.46 17.81
CA GLU A 232 13.19 15.80 19.22
C GLU A 232 11.76 16.07 19.70
N ILE A 233 11.46 15.62 20.91
CA ILE A 233 10.21 15.94 21.59
C ILE A 233 10.54 16.81 22.78
N ILE A 234 9.95 18.00 22.79
CA ILE A 234 10.17 19.04 23.80
C ILE A 234 8.94 19.11 24.70
N ASP A 235 9.11 18.90 26.01
CA ASP A 235 8.07 19.21 26.98
C ASP A 235 8.01 20.75 27.18
N PRO A 236 6.90 21.40 26.80
CA PRO A 236 6.79 22.86 26.95
C PRO A 236 6.48 23.30 28.39
N THR A 237 6.20 22.35 29.31
CA THR A 237 5.80 22.64 30.70
C THR A 237 6.59 21.80 31.72
N PRO A 238 7.94 21.80 31.66
CA PRO A 238 8.71 20.95 32.57
C PRO A 238 8.61 21.46 34.00
N ALA A 239 8.30 20.56 34.92
CA ALA A 239 8.24 20.89 36.37
C ALA A 239 9.60 21.22 36.98
N ALA A 240 10.69 20.79 36.33
CA ALA A 240 12.07 21.05 36.76
C ALA A 240 13.04 20.91 35.57
N GLY A 241 13.31 22.05 34.89
CA GLY A 241 14.22 22.06 33.75
C GLY A 241 13.58 21.60 32.43
N SER A 242 14.16 21.94 31.29
CA SER A 242 13.66 21.50 29.99
C SER A 242 13.93 20.03 29.80
N SER A 243 12.90 19.28 29.38
CA SER A 243 13.01 17.90 29.00
C SER A 243 12.93 17.81 27.48
N VAL A 244 14.02 17.41 26.85
CA VAL A 244 14.11 17.13 25.42
C VAL A 244 14.45 15.67 25.27
N HIS A 245 13.64 14.96 24.49
CA HIS A 245 13.90 13.55 24.19
C HIS A 245 14.14 13.36 22.69
N THR A 246 15.30 12.82 22.33
CA THR A 246 15.65 12.52 20.94
C THR A 246 15.10 11.16 20.54
N VAL A 247 14.26 11.15 19.52
CA VAL A 247 13.76 9.94 18.86
C VAL A 247 14.73 9.53 17.76
N ARG A 248 15.11 8.26 17.74
CA ARG A 248 16.11 7.71 16.82
C ARG A 248 15.52 6.60 15.97
N ALA A 249 16.04 6.43 14.75
CA ALA A 249 15.73 5.29 13.92
C ALA A 249 16.21 3.99 14.58
N GLY A 250 15.36 2.97 14.60
CA GLY A 250 15.72 1.64 15.07
C GLY A 250 16.27 0.74 13.97
N VAL A 251 16.08 1.10 12.70
CA VAL A 251 16.50 0.33 11.52
C VAL A 251 17.24 1.21 10.52
N ASP A 252 18.09 0.59 9.70
CA ASP A 252 18.65 1.22 8.51
C ASP A 252 17.57 1.30 7.43
N GLY A 253 17.39 2.45 6.80
CA GLY A 253 16.37 2.60 5.76
C GLY A 253 16.11 4.03 5.33
N VAL A 254 15.05 4.23 4.57
CA VAL A 254 14.61 5.56 4.12
C VAL A 254 13.48 6.05 5.03
N PHE A 255 13.60 7.24 5.59
CA PHE A 255 12.52 7.93 6.28
C PHE A 255 11.51 8.42 5.24
N TYR A 256 10.42 7.67 5.02
CA TYR A 256 9.58 7.90 3.87
C TYR A 256 8.31 8.71 4.14
N ALA A 257 7.84 8.73 5.40
CA ALA A 257 6.64 9.47 5.80
C ALA A 257 6.74 9.97 7.23
N ARG A 258 6.07 11.09 7.53
CA ARG A 258 5.92 11.65 8.89
C ARG A 258 4.56 12.30 9.09
N VAL A 259 4.15 12.41 10.34
CA VAL A 259 2.94 13.16 10.71
C VAL A 259 3.09 14.65 10.45
N ARG A 260 1.99 15.33 10.15
CA ARG A 260 1.94 16.77 9.98
C ARG A 260 1.92 17.51 11.32
N GLU A 261 1.25 16.95 12.31
CA GLU A 261 1.08 17.53 13.63
C GLU A 261 2.44 17.72 14.30
N ARG A 262 2.59 18.88 14.99
CA ARG A 262 3.80 19.21 15.76
C ARG A 262 3.58 19.11 17.26
N TYR A 263 2.40 18.67 17.71
CA TYR A 263 2.13 18.28 19.09
C TYR A 263 1.66 16.81 19.11
N VAL A 264 2.34 16.00 19.90
CA VAL A 264 2.05 14.57 20.02
C VAL A 264 1.75 14.17 21.45
N ARG A 265 1.04 13.05 21.59
CA ARG A 265 0.86 12.33 22.86
C ARG A 265 1.87 11.20 22.95
N ALA A 266 2.16 10.76 24.18
CA ALA A 266 2.97 9.54 24.38
C ALA A 266 2.35 8.35 23.60
N GLY A 267 3.19 7.59 22.92
CA GLY A 267 2.79 6.49 22.03
C GLY A 267 2.30 6.93 20.66
N GLY A 268 2.09 8.22 20.40
CA GLY A 268 1.64 8.73 19.09
C GLY A 268 2.67 8.46 17.99
N GLU A 269 2.18 8.22 16.77
CA GLU A 269 3.02 8.04 15.59
C GLU A 269 3.73 9.35 15.24
N LEU A 270 4.99 9.24 14.81
CA LEU A 270 5.81 10.37 14.34
C LEU A 270 6.14 10.24 12.86
N GLY A 271 6.42 9.04 12.40
CA GLY A 271 6.80 8.77 11.02
C GLY A 271 7.24 7.34 10.81
N LYS A 272 7.68 7.03 9.60
CA LYS A 272 7.96 5.65 9.16
C LYS A 272 9.31 5.57 8.44
N VAL A 273 10.06 4.51 8.74
CA VAL A 273 11.35 4.19 8.08
C VAL A 273 11.22 2.87 7.34
N ALA A 274 11.51 2.86 6.05
CA ALA A 274 11.47 1.65 5.21
C ALA A 274 12.77 0.83 5.39
N GLY A 275 12.77 -0.10 6.34
CA GLY A 275 13.89 -0.98 6.63
C GLY A 275 13.92 -2.22 5.73
N SER A 276 15.12 -2.76 5.48
CA SER A 276 15.34 -3.89 4.56
C SER A 276 15.09 -5.27 5.18
N GLN A 277 14.97 -5.36 6.51
CA GLN A 277 14.80 -6.61 7.24
C GLN A 277 13.41 -6.67 7.86
N ALA A 278 12.67 -7.76 7.59
CA ALA A 278 11.38 -7.99 8.21
C ALA A 278 11.54 -8.29 9.71
N PHE A 279 10.80 -7.60 10.59
CA PHE A 279 10.76 -7.80 12.03
C PHE A 279 9.35 -7.73 12.62
N ARG A 280 8.36 -7.31 11.84
CA ARG A 280 6.95 -7.21 12.25
C ARG A 280 6.15 -8.40 11.74
N THR A 281 5.09 -8.75 12.45
CA THR A 281 4.12 -9.80 12.08
C THR A 281 2.70 -9.30 12.38
N GLY A 282 1.69 -9.94 11.77
CA GLY A 282 0.28 -9.59 11.97
C GLY A 282 -0.17 -8.42 11.09
N ASP A 283 -0.97 -7.50 11.65
CA ASP A 283 -1.43 -6.32 10.92
C ASP A 283 -0.27 -5.33 10.72
N LEU A 284 0.21 -5.23 9.49
CA LEU A 284 1.37 -4.39 9.12
C LEU A 284 0.96 -2.96 8.77
N LEU A 285 -0.31 -2.71 8.43
CA LEU A 285 -0.86 -1.39 8.13
C LEU A 285 -1.48 -0.74 9.37
N GLY A 286 -1.72 -1.51 10.42
CA GLY A 286 -2.14 -1.02 11.72
C GLY A 286 -0.99 -0.28 12.40
N ALA A 287 -1.26 0.91 12.94
CA ALA A 287 -0.32 1.66 13.75
C ALA A 287 -0.33 1.18 15.20
#